data_7cc6a3322f4c9bf16dc2b1bf770aaec6
#
_entry.id   7cc6a3322f4c9bf16dc2b1bf770aaec6
#
_cell.length_a   1.000
_cell.length_b   1.000
_cell.length_c   1.000
_cell.angle_alpha   90.00
_cell.angle_beta   90.00
_cell.angle_gamma   90.00
#
_symmetry.space_group_name_H-M   'P 1'
#
loop_
_entity.id
_entity.type
_entity.pdbx_description
1 polymer ?
#
loop_
_entity_poly.entity_id
_entity_poly.type
_entity_poly.pdbx_seq_one_letter_code
_entity_poly.pdbx_strand_id
1 'polypeptide(L)'
;GFSGDHVNLYGMIYTELQEEFDAVAERVLGLTNQEELLCPKHIISMALELLKKYPSPVNMSDIDIALTAHKVILDYCLWENNFHMHLDQANMLTIGLDDLLSANASNHERYAYLLQQRGKRSV
;
A
#
# COMPACT_ATOMS: atom_id res chain seq x y z
N GLY A 1 11.04 18.82 -7.89
CA GLY A 1 12.10 17.85 -7.59
C GLY A 1 11.76 16.96 -6.40
N PHE A 2 12.68 16.12 -6.01
CA PHE A 2 12.44 15.12 -4.97
C PHE A 2 12.00 15.72 -3.63
N SER A 3 12.56 16.85 -3.23
CA SER A 3 12.17 17.50 -1.97
C SER A 3 10.70 17.91 -1.96
N GLY A 4 10.20 18.47 -3.07
CA GLY A 4 8.79 18.82 -3.23
C GLY A 4 7.91 17.58 -3.26
N ASP A 5 8.33 16.55 -3.98
CA ASP A 5 7.63 15.27 -4.05
C ASP A 5 7.57 14.58 -2.68
N HIS A 6 8.66 14.62 -1.92
CA HIS A 6 8.70 14.04 -0.59
C HIS A 6 7.67 14.69 0.34
N VAL A 7 7.54 16.02 0.30
CA VAL A 7 6.60 16.75 1.16
C VAL A 7 5.16 16.61 0.67
N ASN A 8 4.93 16.81 -0.64
CA ASN A 8 3.57 16.98 -1.18
C ASN A 8 2.94 15.68 -1.66
N LEU A 9 3.72 14.73 -2.14
CA LEU A 9 3.20 13.47 -2.68
C LEU A 9 3.53 12.28 -1.78
N TYR A 10 4.80 11.95 -1.61
CA TYR A 10 5.18 10.77 -0.81
C TYR A 10 4.83 10.94 0.66
N GLY A 11 4.98 12.15 1.22
CA GLY A 11 4.61 12.43 2.61
C GLY A 11 3.11 12.26 2.86
N MET A 12 2.27 12.71 1.93
CA MET A 12 0.83 12.51 2.00
C MET A 12 0.49 11.03 1.96
N ILE A 13 1.03 10.29 0.99
CA ILE A 13 0.78 8.85 0.84
C ILE A 13 1.23 8.10 2.11
N TYR A 14 2.42 8.42 2.60
CA TYR A 14 2.97 7.80 3.82
C TYR A 14 2.07 8.01 5.03
N THR A 15 1.61 9.24 5.24
CA THR A 15 0.74 9.59 6.36
C THR A 15 -0.60 8.85 6.29
N GLU A 16 -1.22 8.82 5.12
CA GLU A 16 -2.49 8.11 4.93
C GLU A 16 -2.32 6.59 5.09
N LEU A 17 -1.21 6.02 4.60
CA LEU A 17 -0.93 4.60 4.76
C LEU A 17 -0.67 4.21 6.23
N GLN A 18 -0.09 5.11 7.04
CA GLN A 18 0.05 4.86 8.48
C GLN A 18 -1.31 4.77 9.17
N GLU A 19 -2.22 5.67 8.85
CA GLU A 19 -3.59 5.65 9.40
C GLU A 19 -4.33 4.38 8.97
N GLU A 20 -4.18 3.99 7.71
CA GLU A 20 -4.75 2.77 7.17
C GLU A 20 -4.18 1.53 7.87
N PHE A 21 -2.88 1.48 8.10
CA PHE A 21 -2.23 0.39 8.82
C PHE A 21 -2.83 0.20 10.20
N ASP A 22 -3.02 1.29 10.95
CA ASP A 22 -3.60 1.24 12.29
C ASP A 22 -5.04 0.69 12.26
N ALA A 23 -5.85 1.14 11.30
CA ALA A 23 -7.23 0.67 11.15
C ALA A 23 -7.30 -0.81 10.77
N VAL A 24 -6.42 -1.25 9.87
CA VAL A 24 -6.34 -2.66 9.46
C VAL A 24 -5.85 -3.53 10.61
N ALA A 25 -4.85 -3.07 11.37
CA ALA A 25 -4.31 -3.78 12.51
C ALA A 25 -5.39 -4.01 13.58
N GLU A 26 -6.18 -2.99 13.90
CA GLU A 26 -7.31 -3.12 14.83
C GLU A 26 -8.34 -4.14 14.33
N ARG A 27 -8.64 -4.13 13.04
CA ARG A 27 -9.59 -5.06 12.44
C ARG A 27 -9.07 -6.51 12.49
N VAL A 28 -7.77 -6.71 12.21
CA VAL A 28 -7.14 -8.03 12.30
C VAL A 28 -7.23 -8.57 13.71
N LEU A 29 -6.92 -7.75 14.73
CA LEU A 29 -7.05 -8.16 16.14
C LEU A 29 -8.49 -8.50 16.50
N GLY A 30 -9.44 -7.67 16.06
CA GLY A 30 -10.86 -7.89 16.35
C GLY A 30 -11.42 -9.17 15.72
N LEU A 31 -10.95 -9.54 14.52
CA LEU A 31 -11.42 -10.72 13.82
C LEU A 31 -10.70 -12.01 14.22
N THR A 32 -9.42 -11.94 14.52
CA THR A 32 -8.58 -13.14 14.74
C THR A 32 -8.19 -13.35 16.20
N ASN A 33 -8.14 -12.30 16.99
CA ASN A 33 -7.59 -12.29 18.35
C ASN A 33 -6.15 -12.86 18.40
N GLN A 34 -5.37 -12.66 17.34
CA GLN A 34 -4.01 -13.18 17.20
C GLN A 34 -3.01 -12.02 17.14
N GLU A 35 -2.52 -11.62 18.32
CA GLU A 35 -1.57 -10.51 18.47
C GLU A 35 -0.25 -10.77 17.73
N GLU A 36 0.17 -12.03 17.62
CA GLU A 36 1.41 -12.41 16.94
C GLU A 36 1.44 -12.01 15.47
N LEU A 37 0.29 -11.84 14.83
CA LEU A 37 0.22 -11.38 13.44
C LEU A 37 0.70 -9.93 13.30
N LEU A 38 0.67 -9.16 14.38
CA LEU A 38 1.10 -7.76 14.41
C LEU A 38 2.48 -7.59 15.05
N CYS A 39 3.19 -8.68 15.31
CA CYS A 39 4.55 -8.60 15.84
C CYS A 39 5.46 -7.80 14.89
N PRO A 40 6.15 -6.76 15.37
CA PRO A 40 7.01 -5.94 14.51
C PRO A 40 8.05 -6.73 13.73
N LYS A 41 8.64 -7.76 14.32
CA LYS A 41 9.61 -8.61 13.61
C LYS A 41 8.99 -9.34 12.44
N HIS A 42 7.76 -9.84 12.60
CA HIS A 42 7.02 -10.51 11.55
C HIS A 42 6.70 -9.55 10.41
N ILE A 43 6.17 -8.38 10.74
CA ILE A 43 5.80 -7.35 9.76
C ILE A 43 7.03 -6.88 8.98
N ILE A 44 8.13 -6.59 9.66
CA ILE A 44 9.38 -6.14 9.02
C ILE A 44 9.93 -7.23 8.11
N SER A 45 9.92 -8.49 8.55
CA SER A 45 10.40 -9.61 7.75
C SER A 45 9.59 -9.76 6.46
N MET A 46 8.26 -9.67 6.53
CA MET A 46 7.40 -9.71 5.36
C MET A 46 7.64 -8.53 4.42
N ALA A 47 7.80 -7.34 4.97
CA ALA A 47 8.07 -6.13 4.20
C ALA A 47 9.39 -6.25 3.43
N LEU A 48 10.44 -6.77 4.06
CA LEU A 48 11.74 -6.98 3.41
C LEU A 48 11.63 -7.96 2.24
N GLU A 49 10.88 -9.04 2.39
CA GLU A 49 10.67 -10.00 1.29
C GLU A 49 9.95 -9.35 0.11
N LEU A 50 8.95 -8.52 0.37
CA LEU A 50 8.24 -7.79 -0.68
C LEU A 50 9.14 -6.78 -1.37
N LEU A 51 9.95 -6.05 -0.61
CA LEU A 51 10.84 -5.02 -1.15
C LEU A 51 11.95 -5.58 -2.04
N LYS A 52 12.35 -6.84 -1.85
CA LYS A 52 13.35 -7.50 -2.71
C LYS A 52 12.93 -7.56 -4.18
N LYS A 53 11.65 -7.43 -4.47
CA LYS A 53 11.12 -7.48 -5.84
C LYS A 53 11.37 -6.20 -6.63
N TYR A 54 11.78 -5.14 -5.96
CA TYR A 54 11.90 -3.82 -6.56
C TYR A 54 13.32 -3.30 -6.46
N PRO A 55 13.77 -2.49 -7.43
CA PRO A 55 15.12 -1.90 -7.37
C PRO A 55 15.20 -0.86 -6.25
N SER A 56 16.41 -0.69 -5.71
CA SER A 56 16.67 0.36 -4.74
C SER A 56 16.49 1.75 -5.39
N PRO A 57 15.91 2.73 -4.68
CA PRO A 57 15.79 4.09 -5.18
C PRO A 57 17.13 4.87 -5.20
N VAL A 58 18.19 4.27 -4.66
CA VAL A 58 19.51 4.92 -4.63
C VAL A 58 19.99 5.20 -6.04
N ASN A 59 20.38 6.45 -6.28
CA ASN A 59 20.84 6.95 -7.59
C ASN A 59 19.79 6.95 -8.72
N MET A 60 18.51 6.79 -8.37
CA MET A 60 17.43 6.95 -9.35
C MET A 60 17.10 8.42 -9.57
N SER A 61 16.66 8.75 -10.79
CA SER A 61 16.05 10.06 -11.08
C SER A 61 14.70 10.18 -10.34
N ASP A 62 14.22 11.41 -10.16
CA ASP A 62 12.94 11.68 -9.53
C ASP A 62 11.79 10.98 -10.28
N ILE A 63 11.85 10.96 -11.61
CA ILE A 63 10.86 10.29 -12.45
C ILE A 63 10.92 8.77 -12.24
N ASP A 64 12.11 8.18 -12.19
CA ASP A 64 12.26 6.74 -11.98
C ASP A 64 11.79 6.31 -10.59
N ILE A 65 12.00 7.16 -9.57
CA ILE A 65 11.45 6.91 -8.22
C ILE A 65 9.92 6.87 -8.28
N ALA A 66 9.30 7.83 -8.96
CA ALA A 66 7.85 7.88 -9.10
C ALA A 66 7.29 6.66 -9.86
N LEU A 67 7.96 6.26 -10.94
CA LEU A 67 7.56 5.09 -11.72
C LEU A 67 7.71 3.80 -10.93
N THR A 68 8.77 3.67 -10.15
CA THR A 68 8.96 2.52 -9.27
C THR A 68 7.90 2.46 -8.18
N ALA A 69 7.62 3.59 -7.54
CA ALA A 69 6.55 3.68 -6.54
C ALA A 69 5.18 3.35 -7.16
N HIS A 70 4.92 3.83 -8.36
CA HIS A 70 3.71 3.50 -9.11
C HIS A 70 3.58 1.99 -9.30
N LYS A 71 4.66 1.32 -9.71
CA LYS A 71 4.65 -0.13 -9.89
C LYS A 71 4.35 -0.86 -8.59
N VAL A 72 4.95 -0.45 -7.48
CA VAL A 72 4.69 -1.04 -6.15
C VAL A 72 3.20 -0.94 -5.82
N ILE A 73 2.62 0.25 -5.99
CA ILE A 73 1.19 0.46 -5.68
C ILE A 73 0.30 -0.34 -6.62
N LEU A 74 0.61 -0.44 -7.91
CA LEU A 74 -0.16 -1.26 -8.84
C LEU A 74 -0.12 -2.74 -8.45
N ASP A 75 1.04 -3.26 -8.10
CA ASP A 75 1.17 -4.65 -7.66
C ASP A 75 0.35 -4.90 -6.39
N TYR A 76 0.33 -3.91 -5.48
CA TYR A 76 -0.49 -3.98 -4.28
C TYR A 76 -1.99 -3.97 -4.60
N CYS A 77 -2.43 -3.14 -5.54
CA CYS A 77 -3.83 -3.11 -5.98
C CYS A 77 -4.27 -4.47 -6.55
N LEU A 78 -3.42 -5.12 -7.34
CA LEU A 78 -3.69 -6.45 -7.87
C LEU A 78 -3.80 -7.49 -6.75
N TRP A 79 -2.90 -7.41 -5.77
CA TRP A 79 -2.92 -8.31 -4.63
C TRP A 79 -4.22 -8.13 -3.81
N GLU A 80 -4.62 -6.89 -3.53
CA GLU A 80 -5.85 -6.63 -2.75
C GLU A 80 -7.10 -7.11 -3.49
N ASN A 81 -7.17 -6.95 -4.80
CA ASN A 81 -8.30 -7.45 -5.58
C ASN A 81 -8.42 -8.98 -5.46
N ASN A 82 -7.30 -9.68 -5.55
CA ASN A 82 -7.26 -11.13 -5.39
C ASN A 82 -7.62 -11.54 -3.96
N PHE A 83 -7.13 -10.82 -2.96
CA PHE A 83 -7.43 -11.08 -1.55
C PHE A 83 -8.92 -10.90 -1.28
N HIS A 84 -9.52 -9.82 -1.75
CA HIS A 84 -10.94 -9.53 -1.62
C HIS A 84 -11.78 -10.67 -2.22
N MET A 85 -11.43 -11.11 -3.42
CA MET A 85 -12.09 -12.22 -4.10
C MET A 85 -12.01 -13.53 -3.28
N HIS A 86 -10.84 -13.84 -2.72
CA HIS A 86 -10.66 -15.02 -1.89
C HIS A 86 -11.52 -14.97 -0.61
N LEU A 87 -11.60 -13.81 0.03
CA LEU A 87 -12.45 -13.62 1.21
C LEU A 87 -13.94 -13.85 0.87
N ASP A 88 -14.37 -13.33 -0.28
CA ASP A 88 -15.75 -13.51 -0.74
C ASP A 88 -16.05 -14.98 -1.02
N GLN A 89 -15.19 -15.67 -1.74
CA GLN A 89 -15.32 -17.09 -2.04
C GLN A 89 -15.34 -17.95 -0.78
N ALA A 90 -14.62 -17.56 0.26
CA ALA A 90 -14.57 -18.26 1.53
C ALA A 90 -15.70 -17.89 2.50
N ASN A 91 -16.63 -17.02 2.09
CA ASN A 91 -17.70 -16.48 2.94
C ASN A 91 -17.17 -15.76 4.19
N MET A 92 -16.01 -15.12 4.08
CA MET A 92 -15.36 -14.37 5.18
C MET A 92 -15.50 -12.86 5.02
N LEU A 93 -16.13 -12.40 3.93
CA LEU A 93 -16.25 -10.99 3.63
C LEU A 93 -17.55 -10.43 4.23
N THR A 94 -17.45 -9.86 5.44
CA THR A 94 -18.57 -9.16 6.07
C THR A 94 -18.79 -7.80 5.39
N ILE A 95 -19.96 -7.21 5.58
CA ILE A 95 -20.24 -5.86 5.04
C ILE A 95 -19.21 -4.84 5.56
N GLY A 96 -18.89 -4.89 6.85
CA GLY A 96 -17.92 -3.96 7.43
C GLY A 96 -16.50 -4.16 6.90
N LEU A 97 -16.08 -5.41 6.72
CA LEU A 97 -14.77 -5.71 6.16
C LEU A 97 -14.70 -5.30 4.68
N ASP A 98 -15.75 -5.56 3.92
CA ASP A 98 -15.85 -5.14 2.53
C ASP A 98 -15.75 -3.62 2.40
N ASP A 99 -16.45 -2.88 3.26
CA ASP A 99 -16.41 -1.42 3.27
C ASP A 99 -14.98 -0.91 3.54
N LEU A 100 -14.30 -1.46 4.55
CA LEU A 100 -12.92 -1.09 4.87
C LEU A 100 -11.97 -1.35 3.70
N LEU A 101 -12.03 -2.54 3.12
CA LEU A 101 -11.16 -2.93 2.02
C LEU A 101 -11.45 -2.10 0.76
N SER A 102 -12.71 -1.81 0.48
CA SER A 102 -13.10 -1.01 -0.68
C SER A 102 -12.61 0.44 -0.55
N ALA A 103 -12.72 1.03 0.64
CA ALA A 103 -12.22 2.38 0.89
C ALA A 103 -10.70 2.45 0.75
N ASN A 104 -9.99 1.47 1.28
CA ASN A 104 -8.53 1.38 1.14
C ASN A 104 -8.12 1.22 -0.33
N ALA A 105 -8.79 0.34 -1.06
CA ALA A 105 -8.52 0.13 -2.47
C ALA A 105 -8.71 1.41 -3.29
N SER A 106 -9.76 2.18 -3.02
CA SER A 106 -9.99 3.47 -3.68
C SER A 106 -8.83 4.44 -3.44
N ASN A 107 -8.31 4.48 -2.22
CA ASN A 107 -7.15 5.32 -1.90
C ASN A 107 -5.90 4.86 -2.65
N HIS A 108 -5.66 3.56 -2.72
CA HIS A 108 -4.50 3.00 -3.41
C HIS A 108 -4.55 3.27 -4.91
N GLU A 109 -5.73 3.18 -5.52
CA GLU A 109 -5.93 3.53 -6.93
C GLU A 109 -5.64 5.02 -7.16
N ARG A 110 -6.03 5.89 -6.24
CA ARG A 110 -5.72 7.32 -6.29
C ARG A 110 -4.21 7.55 -6.20
N TYR A 111 -3.51 6.86 -5.31
CA TYR A 111 -2.05 6.96 -5.23
C TYR A 111 -1.39 6.51 -6.52
N ALA A 112 -1.85 5.41 -7.10
CA ALA A 112 -1.33 4.91 -8.37
C ALA A 112 -1.47 5.96 -9.47
N TYR A 113 -2.63 6.62 -9.55
CA TYR A 113 -2.87 7.68 -10.51
C TYR A 113 -1.90 8.86 -10.31
N LEU A 114 -1.78 9.34 -9.07
CA LEU A 114 -0.90 10.48 -8.75
C LEU A 114 0.56 10.17 -9.07
N LEU A 115 1.02 8.98 -8.74
CA LEU A 115 2.39 8.55 -9.02
C LEU A 115 2.62 8.40 -10.53
N GLN A 116 1.65 7.89 -11.26
CA GLN A 116 1.73 7.80 -12.72
C GLN A 116 1.85 9.18 -13.34
N GLN A 117 1.04 10.14 -12.89
CA GLN A 117 1.10 11.52 -13.41
C GLN A 117 2.45 12.16 -13.12
N ARG A 118 3.02 11.93 -11.93
CA ARG A 118 4.34 12.43 -11.59
C ARG A 118 5.43 11.81 -12.46
N GLY A 119 5.33 10.53 -12.75
CA GLY A 119 6.28 9.82 -13.61
C GLY A 119 6.23 10.24 -15.09
N LYS A 120 5.12 10.84 -15.52
CA LYS A 120 4.96 11.35 -16.90
C LYS A 120 5.45 12.77 -17.09
N ARG A 121 5.67 13.52 -16.01
CA ARG A 121 6.11 14.90 -16.11
C ARG A 121 7.52 14.96 -16.69
N SER A 122 7.63 15.54 -17.88
CA SER A 122 8.92 15.98 -18.38
C SER A 122 9.23 17.34 -17.78
N VAL A 123 10.46 17.52 -17.46
CA VAL A 123 10.96 18.78 -16.90
C VAL A 123 11.03 19.82 -18.00
#